data_0dd80f54ff3e37b4d7e3515f7f988bd8
#
_entry.id   0dd80f54ff3e37b4d7e3515f7f988bd8
#
_cell.length_a   1.000
_cell.length_b   1.000
_cell.length_c   1.000
_cell.angle_alpha   90.00
_cell.angle_beta   90.00
_cell.angle_gamma   90.00
#
_symmetry.space_group_name_H-M   'P 1'
#
loop_
_entity.id
_entity.type
_entity.pdbx_description
1 polymer ?
#
loop_
_entity_poly.entity_id
_entity_poly.type
_entity_poly.pdbx_seq_one_letter_code
_entity_poly.pdbx_strand_id
1 'polypeptide(L)'
;MNKKLLALLAVAAVGVSVAGATPQTQFNKGEFQVDLGASDSKAKTKAWTSDAKWNFDGGVTYAFTDKTALQYQYHGLNDKMFGTSYSDRMQEVNLIQSLNKNFAVYGGYAHISGDTFPKANNIAQLGVIGKANLGSKVDVYGKAGVGTKRTTTSEAGLGYKVNQDWDINAGYRYINTKRDDKSNISFQGPVVGLSYRFGGHKSVAPVYTPAPAPVYTPAPAPTVEAPAYKTPKLDYYVQSIYFDSDQDVARADQYPNLTAAVNAANQYSQDQVKLMGNADTDANPQYNIALSERRVQHVAQYLVNHGVSADRLIGIANGDVKPVATNSTAAGKAENRRVDVYIHR
;
A
#
# COMPACT_ATOMS: atom_id res chain seq x y z
N MET A 1 -24.71 3.22 15.66
CA MET A 1 -24.09 3.35 14.32
C MET A 1 -25.17 3.68 13.31
N ASN A 2 -25.06 4.81 12.61
CA ASN A 2 -26.16 5.41 11.85
C ASN A 2 -26.44 4.58 10.58
N LYS A 3 -27.70 4.17 10.34
CA LYS A 3 -28.11 3.32 9.20
C LYS A 3 -27.69 3.87 7.82
N LYS A 4 -27.48 5.18 7.71
CA LYS A 4 -26.97 5.84 6.49
C LYS A 4 -25.47 5.57 6.25
N LEU A 5 -24.67 5.34 7.29
CA LEU A 5 -23.25 4.98 7.18
C LEU A 5 -23.09 3.52 6.75
N LEU A 6 -24.00 2.64 7.22
CA LEU A 6 -24.04 1.23 6.82
C LEU A 6 -24.49 1.06 5.35
N ALA A 7 -25.38 1.93 4.87
CA ALA A 7 -25.81 1.94 3.46
C ALA A 7 -24.66 2.37 2.51
N LEU A 8 -23.79 3.29 2.95
CA LEU A 8 -22.62 3.70 2.15
C LEU A 8 -21.57 2.57 2.05
N LEU A 9 -21.42 1.75 3.11
CA LEU A 9 -20.54 0.57 3.12
C LEU A 9 -21.15 -0.63 2.37
N ALA A 10 -22.49 -0.73 2.30
CA ALA A 10 -23.17 -1.82 1.60
C ALA A 10 -23.22 -1.64 0.06
N VAL A 11 -23.14 -0.41 -0.45
CA VAL A 11 -23.05 -0.12 -1.89
C VAL A 11 -21.70 -0.58 -2.48
N ALA A 12 -20.66 -0.70 -1.66
CA ALA A 12 -19.37 -1.26 -2.07
C ALA A 12 -19.39 -2.79 -2.29
N ALA A 13 -20.47 -3.48 -1.89
CA ALA A 13 -20.58 -4.95 -2.00
C ALA A 13 -21.33 -5.43 -3.26
N VAL A 14 -21.90 -4.55 -4.06
CA VAL A 14 -22.64 -4.90 -5.27
C VAL A 14 -21.92 -4.36 -6.50
N GLY A 15 -21.02 -5.13 -7.05
CA GLY A 15 -20.62 -5.23 -8.47
C GLY A 15 -20.49 -3.96 -9.33
N VAL A 16 -20.28 -2.78 -8.76
CA VAL A 16 -20.01 -1.54 -9.49
C VAL A 16 -18.53 -1.23 -9.34
N SER A 17 -17.83 -1.15 -10.46
CA SER A 17 -16.42 -0.70 -10.52
C SER A 17 -16.32 0.72 -9.97
N VAL A 18 -15.71 0.88 -8.83
CA VAL A 18 -15.69 2.09 -8.02
C VAL A 18 -14.26 2.58 -7.92
N ALA A 19 -14.03 3.84 -8.14
CA ALA A 19 -12.67 4.36 -8.15
C ALA A 19 -12.54 5.85 -7.76
N GLY A 20 -11.69 6.17 -6.83
CA GLY A 20 -11.06 7.43 -6.44
C GLY A 20 -9.81 7.12 -5.65
N ALA A 21 -8.75 7.91 -5.84
CA ALA A 21 -7.49 7.69 -5.15
C ALA A 21 -7.56 8.09 -3.68
N THR A 22 -7.04 7.26 -2.78
CA THR A 22 -6.64 7.76 -1.46
C THR A 22 -5.35 8.58 -1.63
N PRO A 23 -5.38 9.92 -1.41
CA PRO A 23 -4.18 10.73 -1.53
C PRO A 23 -3.07 10.25 -0.60
N GLN A 24 -1.83 10.21 -1.11
CA GLN A 24 -0.68 9.75 -0.35
C GLN A 24 0.20 10.92 0.08
N THR A 25 0.76 10.82 1.28
CA THR A 25 1.74 11.76 1.84
C THR A 25 3.11 11.13 2.02
N GLN A 26 3.21 9.81 1.82
CA GLN A 26 4.45 9.05 1.85
C GLN A 26 4.48 8.11 0.65
N PHE A 27 5.67 7.83 0.18
CA PHE A 27 5.93 7.00 -0.98
C PHE A 27 7.04 5.99 -0.67
N ASN A 28 7.14 4.94 -1.48
CA ASN A 28 8.32 4.10 -1.54
C ASN A 28 8.93 4.22 -2.94
N LYS A 29 10.23 4.40 -3.04
CA LYS A 29 10.91 4.51 -4.34
C LYS A 29 10.59 3.31 -5.23
N GLY A 30 10.13 3.59 -6.45
CA GLY A 30 9.71 2.57 -7.42
C GLY A 30 8.27 2.10 -7.26
N GLU A 31 7.54 2.60 -6.26
CA GLU A 31 6.12 2.29 -6.06
C GLU A 31 5.29 2.87 -7.21
N PHE A 32 4.41 2.06 -7.74
CA PHE A 32 3.42 2.43 -8.73
C PHE A 32 2.03 2.18 -8.16
N GLN A 33 1.19 3.21 -8.11
CA GLN A 33 -0.19 3.12 -7.65
C GLN A 33 -1.14 3.32 -8.82
N VAL A 34 -2.15 2.48 -8.91
CA VAL A 34 -3.31 2.64 -9.81
C VAL A 34 -4.53 2.95 -8.96
N ASP A 35 -5.24 3.96 -9.39
CA ASP A 35 -6.45 4.44 -8.76
C ASP A 35 -7.62 4.27 -9.73
N LEU A 36 -8.67 3.71 -9.23
CA LEU A 36 -9.91 3.57 -9.96
C LEU A 36 -11.07 4.17 -9.13
N GLY A 37 -12.08 5.05 -9.62
CA GLY A 37 -13.09 5.81 -8.87
C GLY A 37 -14.37 6.12 -9.56
N ALA A 38 -15.35 6.44 -8.74
CA ALA A 38 -16.56 7.07 -9.19
C ALA A 38 -16.93 8.25 -8.30
N SER A 39 -17.48 9.26 -8.92
CA SER A 39 -18.06 10.41 -8.23
C SER A 39 -19.47 10.65 -8.71
N ASP A 40 -20.38 10.96 -7.77
CA ASP A 40 -21.74 11.40 -8.11
C ASP A 40 -21.78 12.92 -8.00
N SER A 41 -21.28 13.59 -9.04
CA SER A 41 -21.09 15.03 -9.03
C SER A 41 -22.21 15.79 -9.74
N LYS A 42 -22.47 17.01 -9.25
CA LYS A 42 -23.36 17.98 -9.87
C LYS A 42 -22.63 19.29 -10.14
N ALA A 43 -22.97 19.92 -11.26
CA ALA A 43 -22.50 21.25 -11.58
C ALA A 43 -23.39 22.32 -10.95
N LYS A 44 -22.78 23.42 -10.50
CA LYS A 44 -23.50 24.55 -9.92
C LYS A 44 -22.90 25.86 -10.39
N THR A 45 -23.79 26.77 -10.79
CA THR A 45 -23.49 28.18 -11.09
C THR A 45 -24.34 29.08 -10.20
N LYS A 46 -24.25 30.40 -10.37
CA LYS A 46 -25.18 31.35 -9.69
C LYS A 46 -26.62 31.17 -10.13
N ALA A 47 -26.84 30.77 -11.37
CA ALA A 47 -28.16 30.73 -12.00
C ALA A 47 -28.87 29.40 -11.88
N TRP A 48 -28.13 28.29 -11.80
CA TRP A 48 -28.69 26.94 -11.83
C TRP A 48 -27.77 25.92 -11.11
N THR A 49 -28.38 24.77 -10.80
CA THR A 49 -27.73 23.57 -10.31
C THR A 49 -28.22 22.40 -11.16
N SER A 50 -27.30 21.56 -11.66
CA SER A 50 -27.66 20.36 -12.42
C SER A 50 -28.09 19.22 -11.50
N ASP A 51 -28.71 18.19 -12.11
CA ASP A 51 -28.84 16.89 -11.46
C ASP A 51 -27.48 16.23 -11.32
N ALA A 52 -27.30 15.48 -10.26
CA ALA A 52 -26.09 14.69 -10.05
C ALA A 52 -26.03 13.52 -11.04
N LYS A 53 -24.82 13.18 -11.48
CA LYS A 53 -24.56 12.05 -12.37
C LYS A 53 -23.30 11.33 -11.93
N TRP A 54 -23.36 10.00 -11.98
CA TRP A 54 -22.19 9.17 -11.72
C TRP A 54 -21.16 9.32 -12.84
N ASN A 55 -19.94 9.56 -12.43
CA ASN A 55 -18.79 9.79 -13.27
C ASN A 55 -17.69 8.78 -12.95
N PHE A 56 -16.90 8.43 -13.94
CA PHE A 56 -15.66 7.70 -13.74
C PHE A 56 -14.55 8.66 -13.28
N ASP A 57 -13.78 8.24 -12.31
CA ASP A 57 -12.52 8.85 -11.87
C ASP A 57 -11.41 7.81 -12.00
N GLY A 58 -10.16 8.20 -12.18
CA GLY A 58 -9.06 7.25 -12.19
C GLY A 58 -7.72 7.95 -12.25
N GLY A 59 -6.65 7.21 -11.97
CA GLY A 59 -5.34 7.80 -12.01
C GLY A 59 -4.21 6.80 -11.83
N VAL A 60 -3.00 7.31 -11.98
CA VAL A 60 -1.77 6.58 -11.72
C VAL A 60 -0.78 7.48 -11.01
N THR A 61 -0.03 6.90 -10.08
CA THR A 61 1.04 7.60 -9.36
C THR A 61 2.30 6.75 -9.41
N TYR A 62 3.44 7.36 -9.75
CA TYR A 62 4.75 6.72 -9.72
C TYR A 62 5.70 7.48 -8.80
N ALA A 63 6.31 6.77 -7.86
CA ALA A 63 7.25 7.32 -6.88
C ALA A 63 8.70 7.19 -7.38
N PHE A 64 9.32 8.29 -7.74
CA PHE A 64 10.74 8.34 -8.13
C PHE A 64 11.68 8.16 -6.93
N THR A 65 11.24 8.69 -5.78
CA THR A 65 11.95 8.62 -4.50
C THR A 65 10.96 8.36 -3.38
N ASP A 66 11.44 8.17 -2.17
CA ASP A 66 10.60 8.05 -0.97
C ASP A 66 9.81 9.33 -0.62
N LYS A 67 10.13 10.44 -1.29
CA LYS A 67 9.50 11.74 -1.03
C LYS A 67 8.86 12.38 -2.26
N THR A 68 9.16 11.90 -3.46
CA THR A 68 8.73 12.56 -4.71
C THR A 68 8.00 11.58 -5.61
N ALA A 69 6.80 11.94 -6.04
CA ALA A 69 6.00 11.17 -6.97
C ALA A 69 5.39 12.03 -8.08
N LEU A 70 5.20 11.45 -9.25
CA LEU A 70 4.40 12.01 -10.33
C LEU A 70 3.04 11.32 -10.33
N GLN A 71 1.98 12.12 -10.42
CA GLN A 71 0.61 11.65 -10.45
C GLN A 71 -0.10 12.16 -11.69
N TYR A 72 -0.81 11.29 -12.38
CA TYR A 72 -1.86 11.65 -13.33
C TYR A 72 -3.21 11.26 -12.74
N GLN A 73 -4.21 12.18 -12.85
CA GLN A 73 -5.59 11.90 -12.44
C GLN A 73 -6.57 12.37 -13.52
N TYR A 74 -7.61 11.58 -13.70
CA TYR A 74 -8.77 11.87 -14.53
C TYR A 74 -10.01 11.95 -13.64
N HIS A 75 -10.80 13.01 -13.81
CA HIS A 75 -12.07 13.23 -13.14
C HIS A 75 -13.15 13.45 -14.18
N GLY A 76 -14.14 12.57 -14.23
CA GLY A 76 -15.37 12.83 -14.97
C GLY A 76 -16.17 13.91 -14.25
N LEU A 77 -16.67 14.87 -15.00
CA LEU A 77 -17.45 16.00 -14.50
C LEU A 77 -18.81 16.08 -15.23
N ASN A 78 -19.28 14.95 -15.74
CA ASN A 78 -20.56 14.90 -16.47
C ASN A 78 -21.71 15.22 -15.53
N ASP A 79 -22.70 15.93 -16.05
CA ASP A 79 -23.93 16.26 -15.35
C ASP A 79 -25.15 16.17 -16.26
N LYS A 80 -26.33 16.45 -15.73
CA LYS A 80 -27.58 16.52 -16.49
C LYS A 80 -28.36 17.75 -16.09
N MET A 81 -28.74 18.56 -17.08
CA MET A 81 -29.51 19.77 -16.87
C MET A 81 -30.68 19.85 -17.88
N PHE A 82 -31.88 20.06 -17.38
CA PHE A 82 -33.11 20.14 -18.19
C PHE A 82 -33.27 18.97 -19.18
N GLY A 83 -32.93 17.76 -18.74
CA GLY A 83 -33.02 16.56 -19.56
C GLY A 83 -31.82 16.33 -20.50
N THR A 84 -30.94 17.32 -20.71
CA THR A 84 -29.76 17.25 -21.56
C THR A 84 -28.53 16.83 -20.72
N SER A 85 -27.78 15.85 -21.20
CA SER A 85 -26.50 15.45 -20.59
C SER A 85 -25.37 16.31 -21.12
N TYR A 86 -24.52 16.77 -20.23
CA TYR A 86 -23.26 17.47 -20.53
C TYR A 86 -22.10 16.57 -20.15
N SER A 87 -21.09 16.54 -21.00
CA SER A 87 -19.90 15.70 -20.83
C SER A 87 -18.68 16.58 -20.62
N ASP A 88 -18.29 16.74 -19.38
CA ASP A 88 -17.09 17.47 -18.97
C ASP A 88 -16.09 16.55 -18.28
N ARG A 89 -14.82 16.93 -18.29
CA ARG A 89 -13.72 16.20 -17.64
C ARG A 89 -12.62 17.13 -17.20
N MET A 90 -11.90 16.70 -16.15
CA MET A 90 -10.67 17.32 -15.69
C MET A 90 -9.55 16.27 -15.70
N GLN A 91 -8.40 16.62 -16.25
CA GLN A 91 -7.20 15.81 -16.23
C GLN A 91 -6.11 16.59 -15.52
N GLU A 92 -5.38 15.94 -14.62
CA GLU A 92 -4.34 16.57 -13.82
C GLU A 92 -3.02 15.80 -13.98
N VAL A 93 -1.91 16.53 -14.06
CA VAL A 93 -0.57 16.00 -13.87
C VAL A 93 0.09 16.80 -12.75
N ASN A 94 0.45 16.13 -11.66
CA ASN A 94 0.98 16.74 -10.46
C ASN A 94 2.31 16.10 -10.04
N LEU A 95 3.31 16.90 -9.76
CA LEU A 95 4.49 16.49 -9.01
C LEU A 95 4.17 16.66 -7.52
N ILE A 96 4.26 15.57 -6.75
CA ILE A 96 3.97 15.56 -5.32
C ILE A 96 5.28 15.44 -4.56
N GLN A 97 5.45 16.28 -3.55
CA GLN A 97 6.59 16.27 -2.64
C GLN A 97 6.11 16.03 -1.21
N SER A 98 6.50 14.91 -0.63
CA SER A 98 6.27 14.61 0.79
C SER A 98 7.08 15.57 1.67
N LEU A 99 6.44 16.18 2.64
CA LEU A 99 7.08 16.98 3.67
C LEU A 99 7.36 16.15 4.93
N ASN A 100 6.40 15.33 5.31
CA ASN A 100 6.48 14.39 6.43
C ASN A 100 5.41 13.30 6.29
N LYS A 101 5.26 12.44 7.30
CA LYS A 101 4.28 11.33 7.27
C LYS A 101 2.82 11.77 7.10
N ASN A 102 2.50 13.00 7.47
CA ASN A 102 1.14 13.52 7.48
C ASN A 102 0.86 14.54 6.37
N PHE A 103 1.89 15.17 5.80
CA PHE A 103 1.72 16.27 4.84
C PHE A 103 2.59 16.11 3.61
N ALA A 104 2.01 16.46 2.46
CA ALA A 104 2.69 16.63 1.19
C ALA A 104 2.18 17.91 0.51
N VAL A 105 2.99 18.46 -0.39
CA VAL A 105 2.60 19.54 -1.30
C VAL A 105 2.63 19.02 -2.71
N TYR A 106 1.85 19.62 -3.60
CA TYR A 106 1.91 19.30 -5.02
C TYR A 106 1.87 20.56 -5.87
N GLY A 107 2.47 20.47 -7.05
CA GLY A 107 2.37 21.46 -8.08
C GLY A 107 2.22 20.80 -9.43
N GLY A 108 1.43 21.39 -10.32
CA GLY A 108 1.18 20.73 -11.59
C GLY A 108 0.28 21.52 -12.52
N TYR A 109 -0.28 20.78 -13.44
CA TYR A 109 -1.13 21.28 -14.50
C TYR A 109 -2.45 20.51 -14.53
N ALA A 110 -3.55 21.23 -14.73
CA ALA A 110 -4.86 20.65 -14.94
C ALA A 110 -5.49 21.19 -16.23
N HIS A 111 -6.23 20.33 -16.91
CA HIS A 111 -6.96 20.60 -18.13
C HIS A 111 -8.44 20.25 -17.96
N ILE A 112 -9.31 21.25 -18.01
CA ILE A 112 -10.75 21.04 -17.96
C ILE A 112 -11.32 21.31 -19.37
N SER A 113 -12.08 20.35 -19.88
CA SER A 113 -12.68 20.41 -21.21
C SER A 113 -13.99 19.65 -21.27
N GLY A 114 -14.84 19.98 -22.23
CA GLY A 114 -16.11 19.34 -22.48
C GLY A 114 -17.18 20.33 -22.97
N ASP A 115 -18.44 19.90 -22.87
CA ASP A 115 -19.56 20.65 -23.45
C ASP A 115 -19.79 21.99 -22.76
N THR A 116 -19.52 22.08 -21.45
CA THR A 116 -19.63 23.31 -20.65
C THR A 116 -18.46 24.25 -20.86
N PHE A 117 -17.36 23.76 -21.47
CA PHE A 117 -16.13 24.51 -21.74
C PHE A 117 -15.81 24.51 -23.23
N PRO A 118 -16.49 25.38 -24.07
CA PRO A 118 -16.24 25.49 -25.50
C PRO A 118 -14.76 25.75 -25.81
N LYS A 119 -14.09 26.47 -24.92
CA LYS A 119 -12.64 26.61 -24.86
C LYS A 119 -12.11 25.99 -23.57
N ALA A 120 -11.26 24.98 -23.71
CA ALA A 120 -10.69 24.28 -22.58
C ALA A 120 -9.94 25.21 -21.61
N ASN A 121 -10.08 24.95 -20.32
CA ASN A 121 -9.30 25.62 -19.28
C ASN A 121 -7.98 24.91 -19.03
N ASN A 122 -6.88 25.62 -19.25
CA ASN A 122 -5.53 25.21 -18.92
C ASN A 122 -5.13 25.91 -17.61
N ILE A 123 -4.81 25.15 -16.60
CA ILE A 123 -4.68 25.60 -15.21
C ILE A 123 -3.31 25.16 -14.68
N ALA A 124 -2.46 26.11 -14.31
CA ALA A 124 -1.33 25.82 -13.44
C ALA A 124 -1.84 25.83 -11.99
N GLN A 125 -1.47 24.83 -11.20
CA GLN A 125 -2.00 24.63 -9.85
C GLN A 125 -0.93 24.28 -8.82
N LEU A 126 -1.24 24.61 -7.57
CA LEU A 126 -0.47 24.28 -6.38
C LEU A 126 -1.45 23.78 -5.31
N GLY A 127 -1.00 22.89 -4.43
CA GLY A 127 -1.86 22.44 -3.35
C GLY A 127 -1.14 21.68 -2.26
N VAL A 128 -1.93 21.25 -1.29
CA VAL A 128 -1.48 20.50 -0.13
C VAL A 128 -2.32 19.24 0.03
N ILE A 129 -1.69 18.21 0.57
CA ILE A 129 -2.32 16.95 0.96
C ILE A 129 -2.03 16.75 2.44
N GLY A 130 -3.07 16.48 3.22
CA GLY A 130 -2.97 16.07 4.60
C GLY A 130 -3.54 14.67 4.78
N LYS A 131 -2.89 13.84 5.58
CA LYS A 131 -3.35 12.48 5.90
C LYS A 131 -2.98 12.15 7.34
N ALA A 132 -3.91 11.58 8.09
CA ALA A 132 -3.68 11.14 9.46
C ALA A 132 -4.33 9.77 9.70
N ASN A 133 -3.62 8.91 10.39
CA ASN A 133 -4.12 7.58 10.77
C ASN A 133 -5.05 7.73 11.99
N LEU A 134 -6.27 7.19 11.90
CA LEU A 134 -7.21 7.07 13.02
C LEU A 134 -7.14 5.69 13.69
N GLY A 135 -6.20 4.87 13.28
CA GLY A 135 -5.97 3.51 13.76
C GLY A 135 -5.08 2.74 12.79
N SER A 136 -5.00 1.43 12.92
CA SER A 136 -4.17 0.60 12.03
C SER A 136 -4.68 0.52 10.58
N LYS A 137 -5.99 0.66 10.38
CA LYS A 137 -6.64 0.46 9.07
C LYS A 137 -7.37 1.68 8.53
N VAL A 138 -7.64 2.70 9.34
CA VAL A 138 -8.46 3.87 8.94
C VAL A 138 -7.59 5.11 8.90
N ASP A 139 -7.67 5.83 7.79
CA ASP A 139 -7.05 7.14 7.59
C ASP A 139 -8.12 8.20 7.38
N VAL A 140 -7.88 9.42 7.85
CA VAL A 140 -8.59 10.62 7.38
C VAL A 140 -7.65 11.38 6.45
N TYR A 141 -8.17 11.90 5.35
CA TYR A 141 -7.40 12.67 4.41
C TYR A 141 -8.10 13.95 3.96
N GLY A 142 -7.29 14.92 3.52
CA GLY A 142 -7.73 16.12 2.84
C GLY A 142 -6.74 16.52 1.75
N LYS A 143 -7.25 17.00 0.61
CA LYS A 143 -6.49 17.60 -0.49
C LYS A 143 -7.10 18.96 -0.77
N ALA A 144 -6.30 20.01 -0.87
CA ALA A 144 -6.74 21.34 -1.24
C ALA A 144 -5.75 21.99 -2.19
N GLY A 145 -6.26 22.67 -3.22
CA GLY A 145 -5.44 23.31 -4.23
C GLY A 145 -6.05 24.60 -4.76
N VAL A 146 -5.18 25.45 -5.26
CA VAL A 146 -5.51 26.70 -5.96
C VAL A 146 -4.79 26.74 -7.29
N GLY A 147 -5.41 27.34 -8.27
CA GLY A 147 -4.81 27.43 -9.61
C GLY A 147 -5.21 28.69 -10.36
N THR A 148 -4.62 28.85 -11.54
CA THR A 148 -5.02 29.88 -12.48
C THR A 148 -6.51 29.78 -12.83
N LYS A 149 -7.08 30.73 -13.55
CA LYS A 149 -8.53 30.81 -13.84
C LYS A 149 -9.40 30.81 -12.56
N ARG A 150 -8.86 31.28 -11.43
CA ARG A 150 -9.51 31.22 -10.09
C ARG A 150 -10.01 29.81 -9.73
N THR A 151 -9.26 28.81 -10.13
CA THR A 151 -9.58 27.43 -9.81
C THR A 151 -9.26 27.15 -8.37
N THR A 152 -10.19 26.48 -7.68
CA THR A 152 -9.97 25.92 -6.35
C THR A 152 -10.46 24.46 -6.35
N THR A 153 -9.68 23.59 -5.77
CA THR A 153 -10.02 22.18 -5.59
C THR A 153 -9.94 21.81 -4.13
N SER A 154 -10.88 21.03 -3.65
CA SER A 154 -10.79 20.42 -2.34
C SER A 154 -11.45 19.03 -2.34
N GLU A 155 -10.88 18.14 -1.59
CA GLU A 155 -11.42 16.81 -1.33
C GLU A 155 -11.09 16.43 0.10
N ALA A 156 -12.04 15.84 0.81
CA ALA A 156 -11.81 15.29 2.14
C ALA A 156 -12.57 13.98 2.30
N GLY A 157 -11.99 13.05 3.04
CA GLY A 157 -12.60 11.74 3.17
C GLY A 157 -11.89 10.82 4.16
N LEU A 158 -12.33 9.59 4.15
CA LEU A 158 -11.78 8.49 4.92
C LEU A 158 -11.21 7.44 3.96
N GLY A 159 -10.04 6.92 4.30
CA GLY A 159 -9.44 5.76 3.67
C GLY A 159 -9.50 4.55 4.58
N TYR A 160 -9.66 3.37 4.00
CA TYR A 160 -9.60 2.10 4.70
C TYR A 160 -8.60 1.18 4.03
N LYS A 161 -7.57 0.79 4.75
CA LYS A 161 -6.54 -0.16 4.29
C LYS A 161 -7.10 -1.58 4.39
N VAL A 162 -7.39 -2.19 3.25
CA VAL A 162 -7.81 -3.59 3.18
C VAL A 162 -6.62 -4.49 3.55
N ASN A 163 -5.46 -4.20 2.93
CA ASN A 163 -4.16 -4.80 3.22
C ASN A 163 -3.04 -3.79 2.90
N GLN A 164 -1.80 -4.25 2.69
CA GLN A 164 -0.66 -3.38 2.40
C GLN A 164 -0.75 -2.70 1.03
N ASP A 165 -1.41 -3.35 0.06
CA ASP A 165 -1.48 -2.91 -1.35
C ASP A 165 -2.80 -2.26 -1.71
N TRP A 166 -3.88 -2.62 -1.02
CA TRP A 166 -5.23 -2.20 -1.35
C TRP A 166 -5.79 -1.23 -0.33
N ASP A 167 -6.23 -0.06 -0.81
CA ASP A 167 -7.02 0.91 -0.06
C ASP A 167 -8.37 1.14 -0.71
N ILE A 168 -9.40 1.32 0.10
CA ILE A 168 -10.70 1.84 -0.30
C ILE A 168 -10.86 3.21 0.33
N ASN A 169 -11.46 4.16 -0.38
CA ASN A 169 -11.76 5.46 0.18
C ASN A 169 -13.19 5.94 -0.12
N ALA A 170 -13.68 6.85 0.70
CA ALA A 170 -14.92 7.56 0.48
C ALA A 170 -14.75 9.00 0.98
N GLY A 171 -15.22 9.96 0.20
CA GLY A 171 -15.06 11.37 0.51
C GLY A 171 -16.06 12.26 -0.20
N TYR A 172 -15.77 13.54 -0.17
CA TYR A 172 -16.50 14.57 -0.87
C TYR A 172 -15.51 15.50 -1.58
N ARG A 173 -15.77 15.76 -2.86
CA ARG A 173 -14.93 16.61 -3.72
C ARG A 173 -15.67 17.87 -4.11
N TYR A 174 -14.94 18.97 -4.19
CA TYR A 174 -15.37 20.25 -4.71
C TYR A 174 -14.30 20.80 -5.66
N ILE A 175 -14.71 21.15 -6.87
CA ILE A 175 -13.87 21.79 -7.90
C ILE A 175 -14.61 23.04 -8.34
N ASN A 176 -13.99 24.22 -8.25
CA ASN A 176 -14.54 25.46 -8.78
C ASN A 176 -13.55 26.09 -9.75
N THR A 177 -14.05 26.62 -10.84
CA THR A 177 -13.23 27.31 -11.86
C THR A 177 -14.03 28.40 -12.58
N LYS A 178 -13.32 29.31 -13.24
CA LYS A 178 -13.95 30.27 -14.15
C LYS A 178 -14.05 29.70 -15.55
N ARG A 179 -15.20 29.91 -16.18
CA ARG A 179 -15.41 29.69 -17.61
C ARG A 179 -14.91 30.89 -18.43
N ASP A 180 -14.90 30.74 -19.76
CA ASP A 180 -14.47 31.82 -20.69
C ASP A 180 -15.37 33.07 -20.62
N ASP A 181 -16.67 32.90 -20.34
CA ASP A 181 -17.62 33.99 -20.11
C ASP A 181 -17.42 34.71 -18.76
N LYS A 182 -16.34 34.38 -18.05
CA LYS A 182 -15.99 34.86 -16.71
C LYS A 182 -16.97 34.44 -15.61
N SER A 183 -17.98 33.63 -15.88
CA SER A 183 -18.84 33.03 -14.84
C SER A 183 -18.08 31.95 -14.08
N ASN A 184 -18.47 31.73 -12.82
CA ASN A 184 -17.95 30.59 -12.03
C ASN A 184 -18.86 29.39 -12.21
N ILE A 185 -18.23 28.21 -12.33
CA ILE A 185 -18.90 26.92 -12.23
C ILE A 185 -18.17 26.07 -11.20
N SER A 186 -18.93 25.34 -10.40
CA SER A 186 -18.39 24.36 -9.47
C SER A 186 -18.97 22.98 -9.72
N PHE A 187 -18.14 21.95 -9.58
CA PHE A 187 -18.53 20.55 -9.60
C PHE A 187 -18.32 20.00 -8.20
N GLN A 188 -19.32 19.33 -7.65
CA GLN A 188 -19.26 18.87 -6.27
C GLN A 188 -20.08 17.61 -6.06
N GLY A 189 -19.58 16.70 -5.24
CA GLY A 189 -20.29 15.47 -4.92
C GLY A 189 -19.47 14.46 -4.13
N PRO A 190 -20.12 13.40 -3.67
CA PRO A 190 -19.43 12.29 -3.04
C PRO A 190 -18.51 11.60 -4.05
N VAL A 191 -17.40 11.11 -3.53
CA VAL A 191 -16.42 10.29 -4.26
C VAL A 191 -16.18 9.01 -3.45
N VAL A 192 -15.97 7.93 -4.17
CA VAL A 192 -15.61 6.65 -3.57
C VAL A 192 -14.47 6.03 -4.38
N GLY A 193 -13.59 5.21 -3.78
CA GLY A 193 -12.38 4.79 -4.46
C GLY A 193 -11.72 3.51 -4.01
N LEU A 194 -10.93 2.95 -4.93
CA LEU A 194 -10.05 1.81 -4.74
C LEU A 194 -8.68 2.13 -5.31
N SER A 195 -7.64 1.97 -4.51
CA SER A 195 -6.24 2.11 -4.93
C SER A 195 -5.51 0.79 -4.78
N TYR A 196 -4.66 0.48 -5.75
CA TYR A 196 -3.75 -0.64 -5.70
C TYR A 196 -2.31 -0.19 -5.91
N ARG A 197 -1.40 -0.65 -5.06
CA ARG A 197 0.03 -0.31 -5.11
C ARG A 197 0.86 -1.53 -5.47
N PHE A 198 1.85 -1.32 -6.33
CA PHE A 198 2.85 -2.32 -6.71
C PHE A 198 4.26 -1.80 -6.40
N GLY A 199 5.19 -2.69 -6.10
CA GLY A 199 6.62 -2.41 -6.05
C GLY A 199 7.11 -1.53 -4.90
N GLY A 200 6.21 -1.10 -4.01
CA GLY A 200 6.53 -0.20 -2.90
C GLY A 200 6.98 -0.86 -1.61
N HIS A 201 7.05 -2.18 -1.58
CA HIS A 201 7.49 -2.85 -0.38
C HIS A 201 8.99 -2.67 -0.21
N LYS A 202 9.39 -1.67 0.58
CA LYS A 202 10.70 -1.76 1.21
C LYS A 202 10.65 -2.99 2.10
N SER A 203 11.46 -4.00 1.76
CA SER A 203 11.99 -4.88 2.77
C SER A 203 12.40 -3.98 3.94
N VAL A 204 11.66 -4.02 5.03
CA VAL A 204 12.14 -3.45 6.27
C VAL A 204 13.26 -4.37 6.67
N ALA A 205 14.47 -4.05 6.19
CA ALA A 205 15.66 -4.62 6.80
C ALA A 205 15.45 -4.42 8.31
N PRO A 206 15.56 -5.47 9.13
CA PRO A 206 15.42 -5.32 10.56
C PRO A 206 16.33 -4.15 10.95
N VAL A 207 15.73 -3.12 11.56
CA VAL A 207 16.51 -2.02 12.13
C VAL A 207 17.39 -2.68 13.18
N TYR A 208 18.64 -2.92 12.77
CA TYR A 208 19.69 -3.27 13.74
C TYR A 208 19.86 -2.02 14.58
N THR A 209 19.09 -1.92 15.65
CA THR A 209 19.42 -1.02 16.74
C THR A 209 20.71 -1.62 17.33
N PRO A 210 21.88 -0.97 17.15
CA PRO A 210 23.06 -1.41 17.86
C PRO A 210 22.66 -1.47 19.34
N ALA A 211 22.89 -2.61 19.97
CA ALA A 211 22.76 -2.69 21.42
C ALA A 211 23.53 -1.49 22.02
N PRO A 212 22.95 -0.74 22.97
CA PRO A 212 23.67 0.36 23.60
C PRO A 212 25.02 -0.17 24.04
N ALA A 213 26.08 0.56 23.65
CA ALA A 213 27.44 0.19 24.04
C ALA A 213 27.45 -0.05 25.55
N PRO A 214 28.06 -1.18 26.02
CA PRO A 214 28.04 -1.48 27.43
C PRO A 214 28.68 -0.31 28.20
N VAL A 215 27.89 0.31 29.07
CA VAL A 215 28.41 1.29 30.04
C VAL A 215 29.38 0.53 30.94
N TYR A 216 30.68 0.83 30.76
CA TYR A 216 31.74 0.23 31.56
C TYR A 216 31.69 0.83 32.96
N THR A 217 30.97 0.19 33.86
CA THR A 217 31.14 0.40 35.31
C THR A 217 32.31 -0.46 35.76
N PRO A 218 33.36 0.12 36.41
CA PRO A 218 34.48 -0.67 36.92
C PRO A 218 33.98 -1.70 37.92
N ALA A 219 34.29 -2.99 37.64
CA ALA A 219 33.90 -4.11 38.49
C ALA A 219 34.57 -4.08 39.84
N PRO A 220 33.84 -4.44 40.94
CA PRO A 220 34.49 -4.87 42.19
C PRO A 220 35.25 -6.17 41.93
N ALA A 221 36.37 -6.35 42.65
CA ALA A 221 37.34 -7.43 42.50
C ALA A 221 36.71 -8.83 42.49
N PRO A 222 37.31 -9.79 41.73
CA PRO A 222 36.66 -11.03 41.34
C PRO A 222 36.50 -12.01 42.52
N THR A 223 35.24 -12.37 42.77
CA THR A 223 34.92 -13.67 43.40
C THR A 223 34.92 -14.69 42.26
N VAL A 224 35.78 -15.68 42.30
CA VAL A 224 35.92 -16.73 41.29
C VAL A 224 34.71 -17.66 41.41
N GLU A 225 33.66 -17.37 40.65
CA GLU A 225 32.63 -18.37 40.34
C GLU A 225 33.01 -19.06 39.02
N ALA A 226 32.90 -20.38 38.99
CA ALA A 226 33.20 -21.21 37.86
C ALA A 226 32.36 -20.77 36.61
N PRO A 227 32.92 -20.76 35.38
CA PRO A 227 32.21 -20.29 34.18
C PRO A 227 30.97 -21.16 33.92
N ALA A 228 29.80 -20.54 33.98
CA ALA A 228 28.57 -21.16 33.48
C ALA A 228 28.73 -21.32 31.95
N TYR A 229 28.89 -22.53 31.48
CA TYR A 229 28.85 -22.90 30.08
C TYR A 229 27.49 -22.46 29.53
N LYS A 230 27.46 -21.37 28.76
CA LYS A 230 26.31 -21.08 27.88
C LYS A 230 26.31 -22.18 26.82
N THR A 231 25.40 -23.12 26.96
CA THR A 231 25.10 -24.10 25.89
C THR A 231 24.84 -23.33 24.59
N PRO A 232 25.49 -23.66 23.48
CA PRO A 232 25.20 -23.01 22.20
C PRO A 232 23.71 -23.17 21.89
N LYS A 233 23.03 -22.08 21.54
CA LYS A 233 21.64 -22.13 21.09
C LYS A 233 21.59 -22.99 19.83
N LEU A 234 20.91 -24.14 19.92
CA LEU A 234 20.84 -25.11 18.85
C LEU A 234 19.56 -24.89 18.05
N ASP A 235 19.67 -24.63 16.75
CA ASP A 235 18.53 -24.58 15.86
C ASP A 235 17.94 -25.98 15.67
N TYR A 236 16.69 -26.19 16.05
CA TYR A 236 15.95 -27.42 15.83
C TYR A 236 15.17 -27.31 14.51
N TYR A 237 15.54 -28.06 13.48
CA TYR A 237 14.81 -28.12 12.21
C TYR A 237 13.42 -28.76 12.42
N VAL A 238 12.40 -28.07 11.92
CA VAL A 238 11.00 -28.51 11.98
C VAL A 238 10.57 -29.09 10.64
N GLN A 239 10.61 -28.27 9.59
CA GLN A 239 9.98 -28.60 8.30
C GLN A 239 10.43 -27.65 7.20
N SER A 240 10.36 -28.09 5.95
CA SER A 240 10.44 -27.22 4.76
C SER A 240 9.08 -27.04 4.12
N ILE A 241 8.78 -25.82 3.68
CA ILE A 241 7.59 -25.44 2.92
C ILE A 241 8.02 -25.13 1.49
N TYR A 242 7.41 -25.79 0.50
CA TYR A 242 7.83 -25.71 -0.90
C TYR A 242 6.91 -24.82 -1.75
N PHE A 243 7.51 -24.26 -2.80
CA PHE A 243 6.87 -23.30 -3.69
C PHE A 243 7.05 -23.69 -5.16
N ASP A 244 6.10 -23.28 -5.99
CA ASP A 244 6.27 -23.42 -7.44
C ASP A 244 7.24 -22.37 -7.99
N SER A 245 7.66 -22.55 -9.25
CA SER A 245 8.56 -21.62 -9.93
C SER A 245 7.91 -20.24 -9.97
N ASP A 246 8.69 -19.22 -9.59
CA ASP A 246 8.25 -17.81 -9.55
C ASP A 246 7.03 -17.51 -8.66
N GLN A 247 6.65 -18.46 -7.77
CA GLN A 247 5.56 -18.27 -6.83
C GLN A 247 6.09 -17.98 -5.41
N ASP A 248 5.37 -17.11 -4.70
CA ASP A 248 5.60 -16.75 -3.29
C ASP A 248 4.47 -17.27 -2.36
N VAL A 249 3.44 -17.90 -2.93
CA VAL A 249 2.40 -18.64 -2.21
C VAL A 249 2.79 -20.10 -2.14
N ALA A 250 2.74 -20.71 -0.95
CA ALA A 250 3.02 -22.13 -0.78
C ALA A 250 2.04 -22.99 -1.59
N ARG A 251 2.54 -24.10 -2.15
CA ARG A 251 1.70 -25.04 -2.89
C ARG A 251 0.59 -25.60 -2.00
N ALA A 252 -0.54 -25.96 -2.59
CA ALA A 252 -1.70 -26.47 -1.85
C ALA A 252 -1.40 -27.77 -1.06
N ASP A 253 -0.47 -28.60 -1.53
CA ASP A 253 -0.01 -29.82 -0.84
C ASP A 253 0.87 -29.52 0.39
N GLN A 254 1.22 -28.25 0.64
CA GLN A 254 2.09 -27.82 1.75
C GLN A 254 1.30 -27.39 3.01
N TYR A 255 -0.03 -27.35 2.97
CA TYR A 255 -0.82 -27.02 4.16
C TYR A 255 -0.57 -27.94 5.37
N PRO A 256 -0.37 -29.25 5.23
CA PRO A 256 0.05 -30.10 6.36
C PRO A 256 1.39 -29.65 6.96
N ASN A 257 2.35 -29.24 6.11
CA ASN A 257 3.66 -28.78 6.55
C ASN A 257 3.57 -27.42 7.27
N LEU A 258 2.75 -26.53 6.77
CA LEU A 258 2.45 -25.25 7.43
C LEU A 258 1.80 -25.48 8.81
N THR A 259 0.86 -26.42 8.90
CA THR A 259 0.23 -26.81 10.17
C THR A 259 1.24 -27.43 11.13
N ALA A 260 2.16 -28.26 10.66
CA ALA A 260 3.24 -28.82 11.48
C ALA A 260 4.15 -27.71 12.04
N ALA A 261 4.46 -26.68 11.25
CA ALA A 261 5.23 -25.53 11.68
C ALA A 261 4.49 -24.73 12.79
N VAL A 262 3.19 -24.50 12.65
CA VAL A 262 2.35 -23.86 13.70
C VAL A 262 2.38 -24.68 14.98
N ASN A 263 2.18 -26.01 14.89
CA ASN A 263 2.17 -26.89 16.06
C ASN A 263 3.51 -26.87 16.78
N ALA A 264 4.63 -26.92 16.06
CA ALA A 264 5.95 -26.83 16.65
C ALA A 264 6.19 -25.46 17.31
N ALA A 265 5.81 -24.36 16.65
CA ALA A 265 5.91 -23.03 17.23
C ALA A 265 5.10 -22.86 18.51
N ASN A 266 3.91 -23.47 18.60
CA ASN A 266 3.06 -23.45 19.80
C ASN A 266 3.60 -24.38 20.89
N GLN A 267 4.14 -25.55 20.54
CA GLN A 267 4.78 -26.46 21.49
C GLN A 267 6.00 -25.81 22.18
N TYR A 268 6.77 -25.02 21.44
CA TYR A 268 7.94 -24.30 21.92
C TYR A 268 7.64 -22.80 22.07
N SER A 269 6.59 -22.47 22.80
CA SER A 269 6.00 -21.11 22.88
C SER A 269 6.94 -20.03 23.41
N GLN A 270 8.02 -20.38 24.10
CA GLN A 270 9.03 -19.45 24.64
C GLN A 270 10.22 -19.25 23.72
N ASP A 271 10.38 -20.09 22.70
CA ASP A 271 11.49 -20.04 21.77
C ASP A 271 11.14 -19.20 20.53
N GLN A 272 12.15 -18.71 19.81
CA GLN A 272 11.97 -18.02 18.54
C GLN A 272 11.74 -19.02 17.40
N VAL A 273 11.09 -18.57 16.33
CA VAL A 273 10.88 -19.35 15.10
C VAL A 273 11.64 -18.69 13.97
N LYS A 274 12.62 -19.40 13.44
CA LYS A 274 13.49 -18.92 12.37
C LYS A 274 13.02 -19.47 11.03
N LEU A 275 12.77 -18.58 10.07
CA LEU A 275 12.28 -18.87 8.72
C LEU A 275 13.37 -18.51 7.72
N MET A 276 13.86 -19.49 6.96
CA MET A 276 14.95 -19.31 5.99
C MET A 276 14.43 -19.53 4.57
N GLY A 277 14.18 -18.45 3.82
CA GLY A 277 13.68 -18.49 2.44
C GLY A 277 14.81 -18.74 1.44
N ASN A 278 14.52 -19.61 0.47
CA ASN A 278 15.46 -20.00 -0.58
C ASN A 278 14.78 -19.97 -1.95
N ALA A 279 15.55 -19.79 -3.00
CA ALA A 279 15.14 -19.81 -4.40
C ALA A 279 16.05 -20.78 -5.19
N ASP A 280 15.62 -21.13 -6.41
CA ASP A 280 16.49 -21.73 -7.41
C ASP A 280 17.30 -20.65 -8.17
N THR A 281 18.11 -21.05 -9.14
CA THR A 281 18.97 -20.14 -9.91
C THR A 281 18.37 -19.67 -11.23
N ASP A 282 17.03 -19.74 -11.43
CA ASP A 282 16.42 -19.40 -12.72
C ASP A 282 16.35 -17.88 -12.98
N ALA A 283 16.42 -17.05 -11.94
CA ALA A 283 16.42 -15.61 -12.06
C ALA A 283 17.75 -14.98 -11.60
N ASN A 284 17.87 -13.66 -11.72
CA ASN A 284 19.04 -12.97 -11.21
C ASN A 284 19.08 -12.94 -9.66
N PRO A 285 20.27 -12.78 -9.06
CA PRO A 285 20.43 -12.88 -7.59
C PRO A 285 19.55 -11.89 -6.80
N GLN A 286 19.39 -10.65 -7.28
CA GLN A 286 18.55 -9.65 -6.60
C GLN A 286 17.08 -10.07 -6.60
N TYR A 287 16.59 -10.58 -7.73
CA TYR A 287 15.23 -11.10 -7.83
C TYR A 287 15.05 -12.31 -6.91
N ASN A 288 16.01 -13.25 -6.86
CA ASN A 288 15.95 -14.45 -6.02
C ASN A 288 15.94 -14.11 -4.53
N ILE A 289 16.68 -13.09 -4.09
CA ILE A 289 16.59 -12.56 -2.72
C ILE A 289 15.18 -12.03 -2.44
N ALA A 290 14.64 -11.18 -3.31
CA ALA A 290 13.29 -10.62 -3.13
C ALA A 290 12.19 -11.70 -3.15
N LEU A 291 12.32 -12.74 -4.00
CA LEU A 291 11.37 -13.85 -4.07
C LEU A 291 11.44 -14.70 -2.80
N SER A 292 12.66 -15.02 -2.34
CA SER A 292 12.84 -15.77 -1.09
C SER A 292 12.32 -15.02 0.13
N GLU A 293 12.42 -13.69 0.13
CA GLU A 293 11.84 -12.84 1.18
C GLU A 293 10.31 -12.90 1.18
N ARG A 294 9.65 -12.76 0.02
CA ARG A 294 8.18 -12.88 -0.07
C ARG A 294 7.69 -14.25 0.39
N ARG A 295 8.43 -15.32 0.09
CA ARG A 295 8.14 -16.68 0.60
C ARG A 295 8.20 -16.74 2.13
N VAL A 296 9.23 -16.16 2.73
CA VAL A 296 9.34 -16.03 4.20
C VAL A 296 8.15 -15.27 4.77
N GLN A 297 7.78 -14.15 4.16
CA GLN A 297 6.62 -13.34 4.59
C GLN A 297 5.31 -14.12 4.50
N HIS A 298 5.11 -14.91 3.45
CA HIS A 298 3.93 -15.77 3.32
C HIS A 298 3.82 -16.80 4.45
N VAL A 299 4.93 -17.50 4.75
CA VAL A 299 4.96 -18.47 5.86
C VAL A 299 4.78 -17.76 7.20
N ALA A 300 5.47 -16.65 7.44
CA ALA A 300 5.34 -15.85 8.65
C ALA A 300 3.89 -15.39 8.87
N GLN A 301 3.23 -14.89 7.83
CA GLN A 301 1.82 -14.47 7.90
C GLN A 301 0.89 -15.65 8.23
N TYR A 302 1.16 -16.83 7.66
CA TYR A 302 0.39 -18.03 7.99
C TYR A 302 0.53 -18.40 9.47
N LEU A 303 1.75 -18.39 10.02
CA LEU A 303 2.02 -18.65 11.43
C LEU A 303 1.30 -17.65 12.34
N VAL A 304 1.37 -16.36 12.02
CA VAL A 304 0.71 -15.29 12.78
C VAL A 304 -0.81 -15.44 12.76
N ASN A 305 -1.40 -15.75 11.62
CA ASN A 305 -2.83 -15.97 11.48
C ASN A 305 -3.33 -17.20 12.28
N HIS A 306 -2.40 -18.10 12.64
CA HIS A 306 -2.69 -19.30 13.47
C HIS A 306 -2.16 -19.19 14.91
N GLY A 307 -1.95 -17.94 15.39
CA GLY A 307 -1.72 -17.64 16.80
C GLY A 307 -0.26 -17.60 17.25
N VAL A 308 0.72 -17.71 16.33
CA VAL A 308 2.14 -17.50 16.67
C VAL A 308 2.41 -16.00 16.75
N SER A 309 3.00 -15.53 17.85
CA SER A 309 3.30 -14.11 18.05
C SER A 309 4.39 -13.63 17.06
N ALA A 310 4.17 -12.45 16.43
CA ALA A 310 5.04 -11.94 15.39
C ALA A 310 6.45 -11.58 15.89
N ASP A 311 6.59 -11.19 17.14
CA ASP A 311 7.87 -10.85 17.79
C ASP A 311 8.80 -12.08 17.99
N ARG A 312 8.24 -13.29 17.85
CA ARG A 312 8.99 -14.54 17.90
C ARG A 312 9.57 -14.95 16.54
N LEU A 313 9.16 -14.32 15.44
CA LEU A 313 9.54 -14.72 14.10
C LEU A 313 10.82 -14.03 13.63
N ILE A 314 11.80 -14.81 13.17
CA ILE A 314 13.03 -14.34 12.54
C ILE A 314 13.05 -14.79 11.09
N GLY A 315 12.93 -13.83 10.15
CA GLY A 315 12.98 -14.09 8.71
C GLY A 315 14.38 -13.87 8.14
N ILE A 316 14.86 -14.79 7.32
CA ILE A 316 16.13 -14.68 6.58
C ILE A 316 15.86 -15.03 5.12
N ALA A 317 16.18 -14.13 4.20
CA ALA A 317 16.12 -14.34 2.76
C ALA A 317 17.50 -14.69 2.23
N ASN A 318 17.68 -15.92 1.76
CA ASN A 318 18.96 -16.41 1.24
C ASN A 318 19.10 -16.24 -0.29
N GLY A 319 18.00 -15.96 -1.01
CA GLY A 319 18.03 -16.06 -2.48
C GLY A 319 18.41 -17.47 -2.92
N ASP A 320 19.35 -17.59 -3.83
CA ASP A 320 19.87 -18.84 -4.39
C ASP A 320 21.22 -19.31 -3.82
N VAL A 321 21.72 -18.66 -2.75
CA VAL A 321 23.07 -18.93 -2.24
C VAL A 321 23.15 -20.13 -1.27
N LYS A 322 22.02 -20.72 -0.88
CA LYS A 322 21.96 -21.91 -0.01
C LYS A 322 21.16 -23.06 -0.62
N PRO A 323 21.60 -23.62 -1.75
CA PRO A 323 20.91 -24.76 -2.35
C PRO A 323 21.06 -26.03 -1.49
N VAL A 324 20.02 -26.85 -1.47
CA VAL A 324 20.05 -28.22 -0.87
C VAL A 324 20.11 -29.30 -1.94
N ALA A 325 19.82 -28.94 -3.19
CA ALA A 325 19.88 -29.83 -4.33
C ALA A 325 20.51 -29.12 -5.54
N THR A 326 20.85 -29.88 -6.58
CA THR A 326 21.41 -29.32 -7.81
C THR A 326 20.40 -28.42 -8.55
N ASN A 327 20.85 -27.24 -8.98
CA ASN A 327 20.05 -26.37 -9.86
C ASN A 327 20.09 -26.78 -11.35
N SER A 328 20.78 -27.88 -11.69
CA SER A 328 20.89 -28.38 -13.07
C SER A 328 19.68 -29.20 -13.51
N THR A 329 18.79 -29.60 -12.60
CA THR A 329 17.59 -30.40 -12.89
C THR A 329 16.33 -29.71 -12.38
N ALA A 330 15.21 -29.96 -13.04
CA ALA A 330 13.91 -29.43 -12.61
C ALA A 330 13.52 -29.92 -11.20
N ALA A 331 13.83 -31.17 -10.87
CA ALA A 331 13.59 -31.73 -9.53
C ALA A 331 14.41 -31.02 -8.46
N GLY A 332 15.72 -30.86 -8.68
CA GLY A 332 16.58 -30.16 -7.71
C GLY A 332 16.24 -28.67 -7.54
N LYS A 333 15.85 -27.98 -8.62
CA LYS A 333 15.31 -26.63 -8.51
C LYS A 333 14.06 -26.57 -7.65
N ALA A 334 13.15 -27.56 -7.80
CA ALA A 334 11.93 -27.64 -6.98
C ALA A 334 12.24 -27.82 -5.49
N GLU A 335 13.30 -28.56 -5.14
CA GLU A 335 13.76 -28.70 -3.75
C GLU A 335 14.42 -27.41 -3.22
N ASN A 336 15.03 -26.60 -4.09
CA ASN A 336 15.63 -25.31 -3.70
C ASN A 336 14.58 -24.21 -3.45
N ARG A 337 13.40 -24.29 -4.07
CA ARG A 337 12.28 -23.34 -3.88
C ARG A 337 11.55 -23.61 -2.57
N ARG A 338 12.12 -23.22 -1.43
CA ARG A 338 11.56 -23.58 -0.12
C ARG A 338 11.77 -22.49 0.94
N VAL A 339 11.03 -22.62 2.03
CA VAL A 339 11.29 -21.95 3.31
C VAL A 339 11.51 -23.03 4.36
N ASP A 340 12.67 -23.03 4.97
CA ASP A 340 13.03 -23.91 6.09
C ASP A 340 12.58 -23.27 7.39
N VAL A 341 11.90 -24.03 8.25
CA VAL A 341 11.40 -23.60 9.55
C VAL A 341 12.22 -24.26 10.67
N TYR A 342 12.72 -23.45 11.59
CA TYR A 342 13.47 -23.90 12.76
C TYR A 342 12.93 -23.29 14.03
N ILE A 343 13.01 -24.04 15.15
CA ILE A 343 12.89 -23.49 16.48
C ILE A 343 14.30 -23.11 16.95
N HIS A 344 14.48 -21.83 17.29
CA HIS A 344 15.75 -21.26 17.74
C HIS A 344 15.72 -21.13 19.26
N ARG A 345 16.47 -22.00 19.94
CA ARG A 345 16.56 -22.10 21.41
C ARG A 345 17.76 -21.37 21.95
#